data_9190de26e1411a414caac04d6afe8231
#
_entry.id   9190de26e1411a414caac04d6afe8231
#
_cell.length_a   1.000
_cell.length_b   1.000
_cell.length_c   1.000
_cell.angle_alpha   90.00
_cell.angle_beta   90.00
_cell.angle_gamma   90.00
#
_symmetry.space_group_name_H-M   'P 1'
#
loop_
_entity.id
_entity.type
_entity.pdbx_description
1 polymer ?
#
loop_
_entity_poly.entity_id
_entity_poly.type
_entity_poly.pdbx_seq_one_letter_code
_entity_poly.pdbx_strand_id
1 'polypeptide(L)'
;MKKALIFDPYINTLGGGERYVFTFALGLIKNGYSVVLAWPSRDELKAAELRFGLDLSAISIDEESYRLCSQKTAYTERLTFTKSYDLIFWVSDGSLPFLFSKKNLIHLQVPFKKIGGNPTITSLKTVFIHQFIYNSDFTRNVLEKHLPHDKGTVLYPPIDTQGFKPGKKENLILSVARFDSPSHGKRQDALIEAFRKFAASVKGYRLILAGGLIGNEIVIQKLKNLATGLDVDFVINPDFNELKSLYAKAKFFWHAAGYEINEETSPEKVEHFGMSTVEAMASGAVPIVINKGGQKEIVIEGSGYLCADPAEMAKKTATLVKDTSTLSQMSQKAIKRSQSFSISQFDQKMTTLLK
;
A
#
# COMPACT_ATOMS: atom_id res chain seq x y z
N MET A 1 -6.77 28.34 14.04
CA MET A 1 -6.66 26.91 13.67
C MET A 1 -5.36 26.74 12.89
N LYS A 2 -4.56 25.71 13.17
CA LYS A 2 -3.33 25.44 12.41
C LYS A 2 -3.67 25.06 10.96
N LYS A 3 -2.84 25.47 9.99
CA LYS A 3 -3.06 25.16 8.57
C LYS A 3 -2.08 24.08 8.10
N ALA A 4 -2.59 23.05 7.45
CA ALA A 4 -1.77 22.02 6.83
C ALA A 4 -2.01 21.98 5.32
N LEU A 5 -0.93 21.83 4.55
CA LEU A 5 -0.94 21.55 3.12
C LEU A 5 -0.57 20.09 2.89
N ILE A 6 -1.31 19.42 2.03
CA ILE A 6 -0.97 18.11 1.51
C ILE A 6 -0.71 18.23 0.02
N PHE A 7 0.42 17.71 -0.45
CA PHE A 7 0.73 17.54 -1.86
C PHE A 7 1.02 16.08 -2.15
N ASP A 8 0.26 15.52 -3.08
CA ASP A 8 0.47 14.20 -3.64
C ASP A 8 0.30 14.26 -5.16
N PRO A 9 1.33 13.97 -5.95
CA PRO A 9 1.23 14.05 -7.41
C PRO A 9 0.43 12.91 -8.04
N TYR A 10 -0.04 11.94 -7.25
CA TYR A 10 -0.67 10.70 -7.71
C TYR A 10 -2.15 10.55 -7.31
N ILE A 11 -2.79 11.60 -6.81
CA ILE A 11 -4.17 11.56 -6.28
C ILE A 11 -5.16 10.86 -7.23
N ASN A 12 -4.99 11.03 -8.54
CA ASN A 12 -5.85 10.43 -9.57
C ASN A 12 -5.68 8.92 -9.76
N THR A 13 -4.67 8.30 -9.14
CA THR A 13 -4.46 6.84 -9.26
C THR A 13 -5.40 6.04 -8.36
N LEU A 14 -5.90 6.67 -7.29
CA LEU A 14 -6.82 6.10 -6.31
C LEU A 14 -6.41 4.70 -5.82
N GLY A 15 -5.14 4.52 -5.54
CA GLY A 15 -4.56 3.27 -5.00
C GLY A 15 -4.39 3.28 -3.49
N GLY A 16 -3.56 2.37 -2.99
CA GLY A 16 -3.25 2.27 -1.56
C GLY A 16 -2.48 3.48 -1.02
N GLY A 17 -1.63 4.09 -1.86
CA GLY A 17 -0.89 5.31 -1.51
C GLY A 17 -1.82 6.49 -1.23
N GLU A 18 -2.78 6.72 -2.09
CA GLU A 18 -3.75 7.82 -1.96
C GLU A 18 -4.69 7.57 -0.78
N ARG A 19 -5.10 6.33 -0.53
CA ARG A 19 -5.84 5.97 0.70
C ARG A 19 -5.03 6.31 1.96
N TYR A 20 -3.73 6.08 1.95
CA TYR A 20 -2.84 6.50 3.03
C TYR A 20 -2.88 8.02 3.24
N VAL A 21 -2.71 8.79 2.15
CA VAL A 21 -2.70 10.25 2.18
C VAL A 21 -4.01 10.82 2.69
N PHE A 22 -5.15 10.30 2.24
CA PHE A 22 -6.46 10.75 2.74
C PHE A 22 -6.66 10.40 4.23
N THR A 23 -6.22 9.22 4.67
CA THR A 23 -6.30 8.87 6.10
C THR A 23 -5.38 9.77 6.93
N PHE A 24 -4.20 10.12 6.41
CA PHE A 24 -3.33 11.10 7.05
C PHE A 24 -3.98 12.49 7.14
N ALA A 25 -4.66 12.93 6.09
CA ALA A 25 -5.43 14.18 6.06
C ALA A 25 -6.50 14.21 7.15
N LEU A 26 -7.29 13.14 7.26
CA LEU A 26 -8.31 13.00 8.30
C LEU A 26 -7.70 13.00 9.71
N GLY A 27 -6.54 12.37 9.87
CA GLY A 27 -5.78 12.41 11.11
C GLY A 27 -5.30 13.82 11.48
N LEU A 28 -4.88 14.65 10.50
CA LEU A 28 -4.55 16.06 10.73
C LEU A 28 -5.78 16.86 11.20
N ILE A 29 -6.94 16.64 10.60
CA ILE A 29 -8.21 17.29 11.00
C ILE A 29 -8.54 16.93 12.45
N LYS A 30 -8.47 15.65 12.82
CA LYS A 30 -8.66 15.19 14.22
C LYS A 30 -7.70 15.84 15.20
N ASN A 31 -6.48 16.22 14.75
CA ASN A 31 -5.48 16.92 15.56
C ASN A 31 -5.56 18.47 15.43
N GLY A 32 -6.68 19.01 14.96
CA GLY A 32 -7.00 20.45 14.96
C GLY A 32 -6.39 21.27 13.83
N TYR A 33 -6.01 20.61 12.72
CA TYR A 33 -5.58 21.32 11.52
C TYR A 33 -6.74 21.56 10.56
N SER A 34 -6.72 22.72 9.90
CA SER A 34 -7.44 22.93 8.63
C SER A 34 -6.57 22.37 7.51
N VAL A 35 -7.10 21.45 6.73
CA VAL A 35 -6.32 20.73 5.70
C VAL A 35 -6.70 21.23 4.32
N VAL A 36 -5.67 21.61 3.55
CA VAL A 36 -5.76 21.95 2.14
C VAL A 36 -5.04 20.86 1.35
N LEU A 37 -5.71 20.27 0.40
CA LEU A 37 -5.11 19.38 -0.60
C LEU A 37 -4.75 20.22 -1.83
N ALA A 38 -3.48 20.26 -2.19
CA ALA A 38 -3.00 20.87 -3.42
C ALA A 38 -3.39 19.98 -4.61
N TRP A 39 -4.57 20.23 -5.19
CA TRP A 39 -5.13 19.48 -6.31
C TRP A 39 -6.11 20.35 -7.09
N PRO A 40 -6.25 20.15 -8.44
CA PRO A 40 -7.05 21.08 -9.26
C PRO A 40 -8.56 20.87 -9.17
N SER A 41 -9.05 19.67 -8.84
CA SER A 41 -10.48 19.34 -8.89
C SER A 41 -10.94 18.57 -7.66
N ARG A 42 -12.23 18.68 -7.33
CA ARG A 42 -12.85 17.88 -6.27
C ARG A 42 -13.37 16.52 -6.76
N ASP A 43 -13.30 16.25 -8.02
CA ASP A 43 -13.89 15.03 -8.59
C ASP A 43 -13.12 13.78 -8.14
N GLU A 44 -11.79 13.87 -8.00
CA GLU A 44 -10.98 12.81 -7.48
C GLU A 44 -11.26 12.52 -5.99
N LEU A 45 -11.60 13.55 -5.19
CA LEU A 45 -12.04 13.32 -3.81
C LEU A 45 -13.36 12.57 -3.76
N LYS A 46 -14.34 12.92 -4.58
CA LYS A 46 -15.61 12.20 -4.66
C LYS A 46 -15.40 10.74 -5.07
N ALA A 47 -14.53 10.51 -6.05
CA ALA A 47 -14.16 9.17 -6.47
C ALA A 47 -13.46 8.39 -5.34
N ALA A 48 -12.59 9.05 -4.57
CA ALA A 48 -11.90 8.48 -3.41
C ALA A 48 -12.89 8.14 -2.27
N GLU A 49 -13.86 9.03 -1.99
CA GLU A 49 -14.94 8.79 -1.00
C GLU A 49 -15.70 7.51 -1.32
N LEU A 50 -16.12 7.34 -2.58
CA LEU A 50 -16.81 6.12 -3.04
C LEU A 50 -15.92 4.88 -2.97
N ARG A 51 -14.66 5.01 -3.41
CA ARG A 51 -13.74 3.87 -3.50
C ARG A 51 -13.23 3.38 -2.15
N PHE A 52 -12.99 4.30 -1.21
CA PHE A 52 -12.36 3.98 0.07
C PHE A 52 -13.32 4.00 1.25
N GLY A 53 -14.56 4.49 1.06
CA GLY A 53 -15.55 4.64 2.12
C GLY A 53 -15.12 5.67 3.18
N LEU A 54 -14.43 6.74 2.77
CA LEU A 54 -13.95 7.82 3.62
C LEU A 54 -14.83 9.06 3.46
N ASP A 55 -15.08 9.80 4.53
CA ASP A 55 -15.67 11.15 4.45
C ASP A 55 -14.54 12.19 4.32
N LEU A 56 -14.39 12.74 3.13
CA LEU A 56 -13.37 13.74 2.80
C LEU A 56 -13.95 15.16 2.70
N SER A 57 -15.19 15.37 3.13
CA SER A 57 -15.90 16.66 3.02
C SER A 57 -15.18 17.83 3.71
N ALA A 58 -14.46 17.55 4.80
CA ALA A 58 -13.70 18.55 5.57
C ALA A 58 -12.35 18.94 4.94
N ILE A 59 -11.92 18.30 3.85
CA ILE A 59 -10.69 18.64 3.13
C ILE A 59 -10.99 19.70 2.09
N SER A 60 -10.30 20.84 2.17
CA SER A 60 -10.36 21.88 1.14
C SER A 60 -9.42 21.54 -0.02
N ILE A 61 -9.80 21.95 -1.24
CA ILE A 61 -8.96 21.85 -2.43
C ILE A 61 -8.50 23.23 -2.83
N ASP A 62 -7.26 23.32 -3.32
CA ASP A 62 -6.72 24.56 -3.85
C ASP A 62 -5.85 24.31 -5.09
N GLU A 63 -6.35 24.75 -6.25
CA GLU A 63 -5.68 24.62 -7.55
C GLU A 63 -4.40 25.45 -7.62
N GLU A 64 -4.39 26.64 -7.02
CA GLU A 64 -3.20 27.50 -7.02
C GLU A 64 -2.07 26.84 -6.22
N SER A 65 -2.37 26.23 -5.08
CA SER A 65 -1.42 25.41 -4.33
C SER A 65 -0.88 24.24 -5.17
N TYR A 66 -1.74 23.60 -5.98
CA TYR A 66 -1.30 22.54 -6.90
C TYR A 66 -0.33 23.08 -7.95
N ARG A 67 -0.63 24.22 -8.57
CA ARG A 67 0.24 24.88 -9.54
C ARG A 67 1.61 25.19 -8.93
N LEU A 68 1.64 25.75 -7.73
CA LEU A 68 2.86 26.11 -7.01
C LEU A 68 3.69 24.91 -6.58
N CYS A 69 3.06 23.77 -6.29
CA CYS A 69 3.74 22.54 -5.90
C CYS A 69 4.26 21.73 -7.10
N SER A 70 3.46 21.63 -8.17
CA SER A 70 3.72 20.74 -9.31
C SER A 70 4.64 21.35 -10.38
N GLN A 71 4.68 22.68 -10.49
CA GLN A 71 5.46 23.39 -11.51
C GLN A 71 6.80 23.90 -10.97
N LYS A 72 7.72 24.26 -11.89
CA LYS A 72 8.93 25.00 -11.56
C LYS A 72 8.54 26.44 -11.24
N THR A 73 8.36 26.75 -9.97
CA THR A 73 8.10 28.10 -9.48
C THR A 73 9.37 28.80 -9.04
N ALA A 74 9.36 30.13 -9.05
CA ALA A 74 10.48 30.90 -8.51
C ALA A 74 10.72 30.56 -7.04
N TYR A 75 11.97 30.52 -6.63
CA TYR A 75 12.36 30.16 -5.24
C TYR A 75 11.67 31.06 -4.20
N THR A 76 11.60 32.37 -4.46
CA THR A 76 10.95 33.36 -3.60
C THR A 76 9.46 33.12 -3.46
N GLU A 77 8.77 32.75 -4.54
CA GLU A 77 7.34 32.46 -4.56
C GLU A 77 7.04 31.20 -3.71
N ARG A 78 7.81 30.11 -3.92
CA ARG A 78 7.68 28.88 -3.13
C ARG A 78 7.99 29.11 -1.66
N LEU A 79 8.99 29.92 -1.33
CA LEU A 79 9.34 30.28 0.03
C LEU A 79 8.17 30.99 0.72
N THR A 80 7.61 32.03 0.09
CA THR A 80 6.50 32.80 0.66
C THR A 80 5.26 31.92 0.82
N PHE A 81 4.93 31.12 -0.20
CA PHE A 81 3.79 30.22 -0.19
C PHE A 81 3.91 29.16 0.94
N THR A 82 5.04 28.44 0.99
CA THR A 82 5.18 27.35 1.96
C THR A 82 5.28 27.84 3.41
N LYS A 83 5.79 29.06 3.65
CA LYS A 83 5.80 29.71 4.99
C LYS A 83 4.40 29.99 5.55
N SER A 84 3.38 30.07 4.71
CA SER A 84 2.00 30.33 5.15
C SER A 84 1.33 29.16 5.87
N TYR A 85 1.96 27.97 5.86
CA TYR A 85 1.46 26.76 6.48
C TYR A 85 2.19 26.41 7.77
N ASP A 86 1.45 25.86 8.75
CA ASP A 86 2.06 25.31 9.97
C ASP A 86 2.68 23.93 9.70
N LEU A 87 2.11 23.15 8.77
CA LEU A 87 2.58 21.84 8.39
C LEU A 87 2.44 21.61 6.89
N ILE A 88 3.44 21.01 6.27
CA ILE A 88 3.34 20.47 4.91
C ILE A 88 3.62 18.97 4.96
N PHE A 89 2.71 18.20 4.40
CA PHE A 89 2.88 16.77 4.12
C PHE A 89 3.03 16.60 2.60
N TRP A 90 4.22 16.18 2.19
CA TRP A 90 4.61 16.07 0.79
C TRP A 90 4.90 14.65 0.41
N VAL A 91 4.15 14.08 -0.53
CA VAL A 91 4.44 12.76 -1.12
C VAL A 91 5.53 12.94 -2.18
N SER A 92 6.64 12.24 -1.98
CA SER A 92 7.79 12.33 -2.88
C SER A 92 7.64 11.39 -4.08
N ASP A 93 7.95 11.92 -5.25
CA ASP A 93 8.12 11.18 -6.51
C ASP A 93 9.58 10.74 -6.75
N GLY A 94 10.42 10.79 -5.71
CA GLY A 94 11.87 10.61 -5.77
C GLY A 94 12.64 11.91 -5.74
N SER A 95 11.98 13.06 -5.87
CA SER A 95 12.56 14.38 -5.67
C SER A 95 12.33 14.89 -4.24
N LEU A 96 13.17 15.83 -3.81
CA LEU A 96 12.97 16.57 -2.56
C LEU A 96 12.72 18.05 -2.87
N PRO A 97 11.61 18.62 -2.36
CA PRO A 97 11.33 20.05 -2.52
C PRO A 97 12.12 20.90 -1.49
N PHE A 98 12.26 22.21 -1.76
CA PHE A 98 12.51 23.20 -0.72
C PHE A 98 11.18 23.61 -0.10
N LEU A 99 11.03 23.39 1.21
CA LEU A 99 9.83 23.73 1.99
C LEU A 99 10.23 24.57 3.20
N PHE A 100 9.39 25.53 3.55
CA PHE A 100 9.69 26.52 4.59
C PHE A 100 8.56 26.68 5.61
N SER A 101 7.63 25.70 5.70
CA SER A 101 6.60 25.69 6.74
C SER A 101 7.22 25.40 8.10
N LYS A 102 6.44 25.57 9.17
CA LYS A 102 6.93 25.29 10.54
C LYS A 102 7.27 23.82 10.76
N LYS A 103 6.57 22.91 10.04
CA LYS A 103 6.84 21.46 10.08
C LYS A 103 6.72 20.86 8.68
N ASN A 104 7.83 20.40 8.11
CA ASN A 104 7.89 19.79 6.78
C ASN A 104 8.06 18.28 6.92
N LEU A 105 7.09 17.52 6.47
CA LEU A 105 7.04 16.06 6.48
C LEU A 105 7.11 15.55 5.04
N ILE A 106 8.08 14.70 4.73
CA ILE A 106 8.21 14.08 3.41
C ILE A 106 7.80 12.63 3.50
N HIS A 107 6.75 12.26 2.79
CA HIS A 107 6.29 10.87 2.71
C HIS A 107 6.92 10.14 1.54
N LEU A 108 7.46 8.97 1.83
CA LEU A 108 8.19 8.11 0.92
C LEU A 108 7.55 6.72 0.92
N GLN A 109 6.79 6.43 -0.13
CA GLN A 109 6.07 5.16 -0.28
C GLN A 109 6.69 4.23 -1.33
N VAL A 110 7.66 4.72 -2.09
CA VAL A 110 8.41 3.95 -3.07
C VAL A 110 9.89 3.93 -2.67
N PRO A 111 10.52 2.75 -2.61
CA PRO A 111 11.95 2.62 -2.29
C PRO A 111 12.81 2.97 -3.51
N PHE A 112 12.91 4.25 -3.83
CA PHE A 112 13.70 4.74 -4.95
C PHE A 112 15.19 4.39 -4.80
N LYS A 113 15.83 3.96 -5.88
CA LYS A 113 17.29 3.71 -5.90
C LYS A 113 18.12 4.96 -5.66
N LYS A 114 17.59 6.11 -6.06
CA LYS A 114 18.19 7.43 -5.84
C LYS A 114 17.07 8.39 -5.46
N ILE A 115 17.37 9.26 -4.51
CA ILE A 115 16.44 10.30 -4.09
C ILE A 115 17.12 11.66 -4.24
N GLY A 116 16.32 12.67 -4.60
CA GLY A 116 16.84 13.99 -4.95
C GLY A 116 17.60 13.97 -6.27
N GLY A 117 18.44 14.96 -6.50
CA GLY A 117 19.28 15.11 -7.69
C GLY A 117 20.74 15.25 -7.30
N ASN A 118 21.27 16.47 -7.41
CA ASN A 118 22.62 16.78 -6.97
C ASN A 118 22.76 16.54 -5.45
N PRO A 119 23.77 15.76 -4.98
CA PRO A 119 23.91 15.40 -3.56
C PRO A 119 24.03 16.60 -2.62
N THR A 120 24.76 17.65 -3.02
CA THR A 120 24.92 18.87 -2.21
C THR A 120 23.60 19.60 -2.03
N ILE A 121 22.83 19.75 -3.11
CA ILE A 121 21.50 20.39 -3.06
C ILE A 121 20.52 19.52 -2.26
N THR A 122 20.59 18.22 -2.42
CA THR A 122 19.78 17.27 -1.65
C THR A 122 20.08 17.39 -0.15
N SER A 123 21.35 17.42 0.24
CA SER A 123 21.77 17.63 1.62
C SER A 123 21.25 18.96 2.17
N LEU A 124 21.36 20.05 1.40
CA LEU A 124 20.82 21.35 1.83
C LEU A 124 19.29 21.29 2.03
N LYS A 125 18.55 20.63 1.15
CA LYS A 125 17.08 20.45 1.30
C LYS A 125 16.70 19.70 2.57
N THR A 126 17.50 18.69 2.96
CA THR A 126 17.21 17.90 4.16
C THR A 126 17.29 18.71 5.45
N VAL A 127 18.00 19.85 5.46
CA VAL A 127 18.04 20.77 6.62
C VAL A 127 16.64 21.31 6.94
N PHE A 128 15.83 21.59 5.93
CA PHE A 128 14.49 22.13 6.08
C PHE A 128 13.41 21.05 6.29
N ILE A 129 13.76 19.77 6.16
CA ILE A 129 12.86 18.65 6.38
C ILE A 129 12.94 18.27 7.87
N HIS A 130 11.76 18.21 8.52
CA HIS A 130 11.66 17.84 9.92
C HIS A 130 11.62 16.32 10.07
N GLN A 131 10.88 15.62 9.19
CA GLN A 131 10.73 14.18 9.27
C GLN A 131 10.55 13.56 7.88
N PHE A 132 11.22 12.44 7.66
CA PHE A 132 10.91 11.50 6.58
C PHE A 132 9.95 10.43 7.11
N ILE A 133 8.84 10.21 6.42
CA ILE A 133 7.83 9.23 6.79
C ILE A 133 7.86 8.11 5.77
N TYR A 134 8.21 6.92 6.21
CA TYR A 134 8.26 5.72 5.38
C TYR A 134 7.01 4.87 5.62
N ASN A 135 6.47 4.27 4.56
CA ASN A 135 5.33 3.37 4.64
C ASN A 135 5.68 1.97 5.18
N SER A 136 6.98 1.64 5.29
CA SER A 136 7.46 0.34 5.74
C SER A 136 8.92 0.40 6.20
N ASP A 137 9.33 -0.56 7.02
CA ASP A 137 10.74 -0.75 7.35
C ASP A 137 11.58 -1.10 6.12
N PHE A 138 11.01 -1.86 5.17
CA PHE A 138 11.65 -2.14 3.90
C PHE A 138 11.99 -0.84 3.15
N THR A 139 11.01 0.04 2.95
CA THR A 139 11.22 1.32 2.28
C THR A 139 12.24 2.19 3.02
N ARG A 140 12.16 2.23 4.36
CA ARG A 140 13.14 2.93 5.21
C ARG A 140 14.55 2.42 4.96
N ASN A 141 14.77 1.12 5.07
CA ASN A 141 16.10 0.49 4.96
C ASN A 141 16.75 0.72 3.58
N VAL A 142 15.95 0.86 2.52
CA VAL A 142 16.45 1.20 1.19
C VAL A 142 16.87 2.67 1.13
N LEU A 143 16.02 3.57 1.62
CA LEU A 143 16.17 5.02 1.41
C LEU A 143 17.14 5.68 2.40
N GLU A 144 17.26 5.18 3.63
CA GLU A 144 18.21 5.69 4.61
C GLU A 144 19.67 5.42 4.26
N LYS A 145 19.94 4.66 3.21
CA LYS A 145 21.28 4.61 2.58
C LYS A 145 21.67 5.96 1.95
N HIS A 146 20.70 6.83 1.70
CA HIS A 146 20.86 8.11 0.99
C HIS A 146 20.27 9.32 1.74
N LEU A 147 19.57 9.10 2.86
CA LEU A 147 18.90 10.11 3.66
C LEU A 147 19.37 10.08 5.12
N PRO A 148 19.27 11.20 5.86
CA PRO A 148 19.60 11.22 7.28
C PRO A 148 18.76 10.24 8.10
N HIS A 149 19.41 9.36 8.87
CA HIS A 149 18.74 8.34 9.71
C HIS A 149 17.98 8.94 10.88
N ASP A 150 18.49 10.03 11.45
CA ASP A 150 17.93 10.71 12.63
C ASP A 150 16.55 11.36 12.38
N LYS A 151 16.17 11.51 11.11
CA LYS A 151 14.90 12.12 10.69
C LYS A 151 13.90 11.09 10.16
N GLY A 152 14.18 9.80 10.23
CA GLY A 152 13.37 8.73 9.66
C GLY A 152 12.34 8.18 10.65
N THR A 153 11.09 8.02 10.22
CA THR A 153 10.02 7.36 10.99
C THR A 153 9.19 6.47 10.11
N VAL A 154 8.94 5.23 10.55
CA VAL A 154 7.99 4.33 9.88
C VAL A 154 6.60 4.55 10.45
N LEU A 155 5.70 4.98 9.56
CA LEU A 155 4.27 5.07 9.82
C LEU A 155 3.58 4.14 8.81
N TYR A 156 3.22 2.95 9.27
CA TYR A 156 2.60 1.92 8.42
C TYR A 156 1.26 2.38 7.86
N PRO A 157 0.90 1.94 6.64
CA PRO A 157 -0.40 2.23 6.06
C PRO A 157 -1.55 1.81 6.99
N PRO A 158 -2.55 2.68 7.18
CA PRO A 158 -3.69 2.40 8.05
C PRO A 158 -4.65 1.41 7.39
N ILE A 159 -4.91 0.29 8.06
CA ILE A 159 -5.86 -0.72 7.59
C ILE A 159 -7.10 -0.70 8.46
N ASP A 160 -8.28 -0.68 7.83
CA ASP A 160 -9.59 -0.83 8.51
C ASP A 160 -9.78 -2.27 9.00
N THR A 161 -9.01 -2.67 10.01
CA THR A 161 -9.09 -4.03 10.58
C THR A 161 -10.44 -4.30 11.27
N GLN A 162 -11.24 -3.28 11.51
CA GLN A 162 -12.60 -3.41 12.06
C GLN A 162 -13.62 -3.69 10.95
N GLY A 163 -13.39 -3.14 9.74
CA GLY A 163 -14.23 -3.33 8.58
C GLY A 163 -13.95 -4.63 7.82
N PHE A 164 -12.71 -5.13 7.87
CA PHE A 164 -12.33 -6.42 7.31
C PHE A 164 -12.48 -7.50 8.39
N LYS A 165 -13.57 -8.29 8.32
CA LYS A 165 -13.89 -9.31 9.34
C LYS A 165 -13.98 -10.70 8.71
N PRO A 166 -13.66 -11.76 9.48
CA PRO A 166 -13.91 -13.13 9.04
C PRO A 166 -15.39 -13.38 8.77
N GLY A 167 -15.70 -14.02 7.64
CA GLY A 167 -17.00 -14.57 7.31
C GLY A 167 -16.97 -16.10 7.26
N LYS A 168 -18.02 -16.71 6.70
CA LYS A 168 -18.06 -18.15 6.43
C LYS A 168 -17.00 -18.46 5.38
N LYS A 169 -15.97 -19.24 5.75
CA LYS A 169 -14.86 -19.57 4.88
C LYS A 169 -15.26 -20.58 3.81
N GLU A 170 -14.91 -20.27 2.56
CA GLU A 170 -15.04 -21.13 1.39
C GLU A 170 -13.67 -21.71 1.00
N ASN A 171 -13.66 -22.75 0.17
CA ASN A 171 -12.43 -23.27 -0.42
C ASN A 171 -11.89 -22.31 -1.48
N LEU A 172 -11.51 -21.13 -1.04
CA LEU A 172 -11.11 -20.00 -1.85
C LEU A 172 -9.70 -19.54 -1.50
N ILE A 173 -8.87 -19.44 -2.54
CA ILE A 173 -7.59 -18.73 -2.52
C ILE A 173 -7.85 -17.38 -3.19
N LEU A 174 -7.56 -16.28 -2.50
CA LEU A 174 -7.74 -14.93 -3.01
C LEU A 174 -6.39 -14.27 -3.26
N SER A 175 -6.28 -13.53 -4.35
CA SER A 175 -5.22 -12.55 -4.56
C SER A 175 -5.82 -11.22 -4.96
N VAL A 176 -5.38 -10.15 -4.32
CA VAL A 176 -5.86 -8.79 -4.60
C VAL A 176 -4.69 -7.91 -4.99
N ALA A 177 -4.65 -7.53 -6.27
CA ALA A 177 -3.63 -6.64 -6.81
C ALA A 177 -4.11 -6.05 -8.14
N ARG A 178 -3.61 -4.85 -8.51
CA ARG A 178 -3.91 -4.26 -9.81
C ARG A 178 -3.44 -5.17 -10.93
N PHE A 179 -4.22 -5.22 -12.01
CA PHE A 179 -3.84 -5.90 -13.26
C PHE A 179 -2.96 -4.95 -14.09
N ASP A 180 -1.73 -4.79 -13.67
CA ASP A 180 -0.75 -3.95 -14.34
C ASP A 180 0.03 -4.75 -15.39
N SER A 181 0.76 -4.02 -16.24
CA SER A 181 1.74 -4.60 -17.15
C SER A 181 2.72 -5.52 -16.38
N PRO A 182 3.24 -6.59 -16.99
CA PRO A 182 4.25 -7.46 -16.37
C PRO A 182 5.47 -6.74 -15.81
N SER A 183 5.76 -5.54 -16.32
CA SER A 183 6.85 -4.68 -15.83
C SER A 183 6.64 -4.14 -14.40
N HIS A 184 5.41 -4.10 -13.89
CA HIS A 184 5.07 -3.67 -12.51
C HIS A 184 4.82 -4.83 -11.54
N GLY A 185 4.98 -6.06 -12.00
CA GLY A 185 5.36 -7.19 -11.21
C GLY A 185 4.42 -7.69 -10.11
N LYS A 186 3.08 -7.58 -10.26
CA LYS A 186 2.16 -8.26 -9.31
C LYS A 186 2.09 -9.78 -9.51
N ARG A 187 2.66 -10.27 -10.63
CA ARG A 187 2.94 -11.68 -10.92
C ARG A 187 1.72 -12.61 -10.78
N GLN A 188 0.56 -12.17 -11.27
CA GLN A 188 -0.63 -13.02 -11.36
C GLN A 188 -0.39 -14.27 -12.22
N ASP A 189 0.50 -14.19 -13.20
CA ASP A 189 1.01 -15.32 -13.99
C ASP A 189 1.59 -16.42 -13.09
N ALA A 190 2.48 -16.07 -12.18
CA ALA A 190 3.10 -17.00 -11.22
C ALA A 190 2.07 -17.60 -10.25
N LEU A 191 1.04 -16.83 -9.86
CA LEU A 191 -0.05 -17.34 -9.02
C LEU A 191 -0.90 -18.40 -9.74
N ILE A 192 -1.19 -18.20 -11.04
CA ILE A 192 -1.90 -19.20 -11.87
C ILE A 192 -1.08 -20.49 -11.96
N GLU A 193 0.23 -20.39 -12.18
CA GLU A 193 1.13 -21.56 -12.20
C GLU A 193 1.21 -22.26 -10.85
N ALA A 194 1.25 -21.51 -9.75
CA ALA A 194 1.16 -22.07 -8.40
C ALA A 194 -0.17 -22.83 -8.22
N PHE A 195 -1.27 -22.23 -8.68
CA PHE A 195 -2.59 -22.84 -8.57
C PHE A 195 -2.72 -24.10 -9.43
N ARG A 196 -2.12 -24.15 -10.60
CA ARG A 196 -2.04 -25.35 -11.44
C ARG A 196 -1.39 -26.52 -10.68
N LYS A 197 -0.26 -26.27 -10.01
CA LYS A 197 0.44 -27.26 -9.19
C LYS A 197 -0.40 -27.68 -7.97
N PHE A 198 -1.04 -26.74 -7.31
CA PHE A 198 -1.91 -27.00 -6.16
C PHE A 198 -3.13 -27.85 -6.56
N ALA A 199 -3.84 -27.48 -7.62
CA ALA A 199 -5.06 -28.13 -8.09
C ALA A 199 -4.80 -29.57 -8.63
N ALA A 200 -3.55 -29.90 -8.96
CA ALA A 200 -3.18 -31.26 -9.31
C ALA A 200 -3.32 -32.23 -8.12
N SER A 201 -3.07 -31.76 -6.88
CA SER A 201 -3.09 -32.56 -5.64
C SER A 201 -4.28 -32.31 -4.72
N VAL A 202 -4.94 -31.14 -4.84
CA VAL A 202 -6.05 -30.72 -3.99
C VAL A 202 -7.23 -30.27 -4.86
N LYS A 203 -8.39 -30.90 -4.69
CA LYS A 203 -9.60 -30.61 -5.49
C LYS A 203 -10.59 -29.75 -4.68
N GLY A 204 -11.51 -29.09 -5.43
CA GLY A 204 -12.61 -28.32 -4.83
C GLY A 204 -12.19 -26.95 -4.28
N TYR A 205 -11.06 -26.41 -4.70
CA TYR A 205 -10.63 -25.04 -4.46
C TYR A 205 -10.69 -24.24 -5.74
N ARG A 206 -10.95 -22.95 -5.60
CA ARG A 206 -10.83 -21.96 -6.68
C ARG A 206 -9.85 -20.86 -6.33
N LEU A 207 -9.25 -20.26 -7.33
CA LEU A 207 -8.43 -19.06 -7.21
C LEU A 207 -9.23 -17.86 -7.74
N ILE A 208 -9.34 -16.80 -6.94
CA ILE A 208 -9.88 -15.52 -7.41
C ILE A 208 -8.73 -14.52 -7.48
N LEU A 209 -8.54 -13.95 -8.68
CA LEU A 209 -7.67 -12.81 -8.92
C LEU A 209 -8.55 -11.57 -9.02
N ALA A 210 -8.47 -10.68 -8.02
CA ALA A 210 -9.27 -9.47 -7.94
C ALA A 210 -8.39 -8.22 -8.00
N GLY A 211 -8.90 -7.15 -8.62
CA GLY A 211 -8.17 -5.89 -8.63
C GLY A 211 -8.59 -4.89 -9.68
N GLY A 212 -7.98 -3.71 -9.60
CA GLY A 212 -8.19 -2.63 -10.55
C GLY A 212 -7.51 -2.91 -11.89
N LEU A 213 -8.17 -2.54 -12.97
CA LEU A 213 -7.64 -2.53 -14.33
C LEU A 213 -7.84 -1.13 -14.92
N ILE A 214 -6.76 -0.51 -15.39
CA ILE A 214 -6.80 0.76 -16.10
C ILE A 214 -6.21 0.52 -17.50
N GLY A 215 -7.06 0.51 -18.51
CA GLY A 215 -6.67 0.65 -19.92
C GLY A 215 -5.84 -0.46 -20.55
N ASN A 216 -5.74 -1.67 -19.97
CA ASN A 216 -4.94 -2.75 -20.54
C ASN A 216 -5.64 -4.12 -20.50
N GLU A 217 -6.70 -4.29 -21.32
CA GLU A 217 -7.46 -5.55 -21.42
C GLU A 217 -6.62 -6.72 -21.93
N ILE A 218 -5.54 -6.45 -22.66
CA ILE A 218 -4.63 -7.49 -23.19
C ILE A 218 -4.01 -8.32 -22.05
N VAL A 219 -3.71 -7.69 -20.92
CA VAL A 219 -3.15 -8.39 -19.74
C VAL A 219 -4.15 -9.43 -19.22
N ILE A 220 -5.42 -9.03 -19.07
CA ILE A 220 -6.47 -9.94 -18.60
C ILE A 220 -6.64 -11.12 -19.57
N GLN A 221 -6.65 -10.86 -20.87
CA GLN A 221 -6.80 -11.94 -21.87
C GLN A 221 -5.63 -12.93 -21.79
N LYS A 222 -4.41 -12.46 -21.63
CA LYS A 222 -3.23 -13.31 -21.43
C LYS A 222 -3.34 -14.18 -20.17
N LEU A 223 -3.78 -13.59 -19.06
CA LEU A 223 -3.96 -14.32 -17.81
C LEU A 223 -5.10 -15.34 -17.90
N LYS A 224 -6.21 -15.01 -18.56
CA LYS A 224 -7.31 -15.96 -18.83
C LYS A 224 -6.84 -17.15 -19.69
N ASN A 225 -6.06 -16.90 -20.73
CA ASN A 225 -5.49 -17.96 -21.56
C ASN A 225 -4.56 -18.88 -20.72
N LEU A 226 -3.74 -18.31 -19.85
CA LEU A 226 -2.88 -19.07 -18.94
C LEU A 226 -3.70 -19.90 -17.94
N ALA A 227 -4.85 -19.44 -17.53
CA ALA A 227 -5.76 -20.10 -16.58
C ALA A 227 -6.65 -21.17 -17.22
N THR A 228 -6.58 -21.39 -18.53
CA THR A 228 -7.41 -22.37 -19.24
C THR A 228 -7.34 -23.75 -18.60
N GLY A 229 -8.51 -24.35 -18.31
CA GLY A 229 -8.64 -25.66 -17.65
C GLY A 229 -8.46 -25.64 -16.14
N LEU A 230 -8.37 -24.46 -15.51
CA LEU A 230 -8.30 -24.27 -14.07
C LEU A 230 -9.54 -23.53 -13.55
N ASP A 231 -9.90 -23.77 -12.30
CA ASP A 231 -10.96 -23.03 -11.58
C ASP A 231 -10.39 -21.68 -11.08
N VAL A 232 -10.27 -20.73 -12.01
CA VAL A 232 -9.70 -19.38 -11.76
C VAL A 232 -10.67 -18.33 -12.23
N ASP A 233 -11.12 -17.47 -11.33
CA ASP A 233 -12.00 -16.34 -11.61
C ASP A 233 -11.22 -15.02 -11.58
N PHE A 234 -11.69 -14.06 -12.39
CA PHE A 234 -11.17 -12.71 -12.49
C PHE A 234 -12.24 -11.70 -12.08
N VAL A 235 -12.02 -10.96 -11.00
CA VAL A 235 -12.91 -9.91 -10.51
C VAL A 235 -12.25 -8.56 -10.78
N ILE A 236 -12.71 -7.89 -11.83
CA ILE A 236 -12.10 -6.65 -12.34
C ILE A 236 -12.87 -5.46 -11.79
N ASN A 237 -12.13 -4.51 -11.20
CA ASN A 237 -12.67 -3.29 -10.59
C ASN A 237 -13.79 -3.56 -9.56
N PRO A 238 -13.59 -4.50 -8.60
CA PRO A 238 -14.60 -4.73 -7.57
C PRO A 238 -14.86 -3.46 -6.78
N ASP A 239 -16.10 -3.25 -6.38
CA ASP A 239 -16.41 -2.25 -5.39
C ASP A 239 -15.89 -2.65 -3.99
N PHE A 240 -15.94 -1.70 -3.05
CA PHE A 240 -15.36 -1.94 -1.72
C PHE A 240 -16.09 -3.03 -0.93
N ASN A 241 -17.41 -3.18 -1.11
CA ASN A 241 -18.20 -4.20 -0.42
C ASN A 241 -17.97 -5.58 -1.03
N GLU A 242 -17.90 -5.67 -2.36
CA GLU A 242 -17.54 -6.89 -3.07
C GLU A 242 -16.15 -7.37 -2.63
N LEU A 243 -15.17 -6.45 -2.57
CA LEU A 243 -13.82 -6.77 -2.12
C LEU A 243 -13.80 -7.29 -0.66
N LYS A 244 -14.52 -6.63 0.25
CA LYS A 244 -14.68 -7.10 1.65
C LYS A 244 -15.28 -8.50 1.71
N SER A 245 -16.30 -8.78 0.88
CA SER A 245 -16.95 -10.10 0.82
C SER A 245 -15.95 -11.18 0.36
N LEU A 246 -15.12 -10.90 -0.64
CA LEU A 246 -14.09 -11.83 -1.11
C LEU A 246 -13.08 -12.15 0.00
N TYR A 247 -12.56 -11.13 0.69
CA TYR A 247 -11.64 -11.34 1.81
C TYR A 247 -12.29 -12.15 2.94
N ALA A 248 -13.54 -11.85 3.30
CA ALA A 248 -14.25 -12.55 4.37
C ALA A 248 -14.39 -14.06 4.10
N LYS A 249 -14.59 -14.45 2.83
CA LYS A 249 -14.79 -15.85 2.39
C LYS A 249 -13.49 -16.61 2.18
N ALA A 250 -12.38 -15.94 1.86
CA ALA A 250 -11.13 -16.59 1.52
C ALA A 250 -10.50 -17.33 2.70
N LYS A 251 -10.10 -18.59 2.52
CA LYS A 251 -9.26 -19.35 3.47
C LYS A 251 -7.80 -18.94 3.38
N PHE A 252 -7.31 -18.71 2.16
CA PHE A 252 -5.92 -18.37 1.88
C PHE A 252 -5.85 -17.07 1.07
N PHE A 253 -4.78 -16.36 1.30
CA PHE A 253 -4.43 -15.19 0.50
C PHE A 253 -3.06 -15.42 -0.13
N TRP A 254 -2.97 -15.30 -1.45
CA TRP A 254 -1.74 -15.44 -2.18
C TRP A 254 -1.26 -14.11 -2.75
N HIS A 255 0.05 -13.87 -2.67
CA HIS A 255 0.65 -12.69 -3.26
C HIS A 255 2.06 -12.99 -3.77
N ALA A 256 2.35 -12.64 -5.03
CA ALA A 256 3.59 -13.01 -5.69
C ALA A 256 4.44 -11.81 -6.17
N ALA A 257 4.09 -10.58 -5.78
CA ALA A 257 4.89 -9.43 -6.17
C ALA A 257 6.35 -9.59 -5.72
N GLY A 258 7.27 -9.31 -6.64
CA GLY A 258 8.71 -9.45 -6.39
C GLY A 258 9.28 -10.85 -6.68
N TYR A 259 8.46 -11.83 -7.08
CA TYR A 259 8.98 -13.11 -7.53
C TYR A 259 9.94 -12.91 -8.72
N GLU A 260 11.10 -13.56 -8.68
CA GLU A 260 12.23 -13.42 -9.63
C GLU A 260 12.90 -12.02 -9.64
N ILE A 261 12.52 -11.13 -8.74
CA ILE A 261 13.17 -9.82 -8.62
C ILE A 261 14.28 -9.89 -7.57
N ASN A 262 15.44 -9.34 -7.90
CA ASN A 262 16.46 -9.04 -6.90
C ASN A 262 16.09 -7.70 -6.24
N GLU A 263 15.66 -7.75 -4.98
CA GLU A 263 15.19 -6.56 -4.24
C GLU A 263 16.32 -5.58 -3.85
N GLU A 264 17.58 -5.99 -3.89
CA GLU A 264 18.73 -5.10 -3.64
C GLU A 264 18.98 -4.19 -4.86
N THR A 265 18.84 -4.76 -6.07
CA THR A 265 19.08 -4.03 -7.32
C THR A 265 17.83 -3.40 -7.90
N SER A 266 16.63 -3.86 -7.52
CA SER A 266 15.34 -3.37 -8.02
C SER A 266 14.27 -3.33 -6.93
N PRO A 267 14.52 -2.56 -5.83
CA PRO A 267 13.61 -2.51 -4.68
C PRO A 267 12.24 -1.94 -5.04
N GLU A 268 12.16 -1.10 -6.06
CA GLU A 268 10.90 -0.51 -6.55
C GLU A 268 9.96 -1.52 -7.24
N LYS A 269 10.46 -2.73 -7.56
CA LYS A 269 9.70 -3.79 -8.25
C LYS A 269 9.15 -4.88 -7.34
N VAL A 270 9.31 -4.74 -6.04
CA VAL A 270 8.73 -5.68 -5.06
C VAL A 270 7.55 -5.03 -4.34
N GLU A 271 6.89 -5.76 -3.44
CA GLU A 271 5.83 -5.16 -2.62
C GLU A 271 6.45 -4.24 -1.56
N HIS A 272 6.11 -2.96 -1.56
CA HIS A 272 6.71 -1.98 -0.66
C HIS A 272 6.20 -2.13 0.78
N PHE A 273 4.93 -2.48 0.95
CA PHE A 273 4.32 -2.84 2.23
C PHE A 273 3.44 -4.10 2.06
N GLY A 274 2.25 -3.98 1.47
CA GLY A 274 1.32 -5.08 1.26
C GLY A 274 0.00 -4.91 2.00
N MET A 275 -0.70 -3.78 1.76
CA MET A 275 -2.00 -3.49 2.40
C MET A 275 -2.99 -4.64 2.21
N SER A 276 -3.10 -5.19 1.00
CA SER A 276 -4.00 -6.30 0.69
C SER A 276 -3.70 -7.58 1.50
N THR A 277 -2.44 -7.81 1.85
CA THR A 277 -2.07 -8.91 2.74
C THR A 277 -2.61 -8.68 4.15
N VAL A 278 -2.51 -7.47 4.67
CA VAL A 278 -3.04 -7.13 6.00
C VAL A 278 -4.57 -7.18 6.03
N GLU A 279 -5.25 -6.73 4.97
CA GLU A 279 -6.71 -6.84 4.81
C GLU A 279 -7.18 -8.30 4.82
N ALA A 280 -6.45 -9.16 4.12
CA ALA A 280 -6.69 -10.61 4.12
C ALA A 280 -6.50 -11.22 5.52
N MET A 281 -5.41 -10.86 6.21
CA MET A 281 -5.13 -11.29 7.58
C MET A 281 -6.22 -10.84 8.56
N ALA A 282 -6.68 -9.59 8.46
CA ALA A 282 -7.76 -9.05 9.29
C ALA A 282 -9.07 -9.84 9.07
N SER A 283 -9.31 -10.27 7.84
CA SER A 283 -10.45 -11.13 7.48
C SER A 283 -10.24 -12.61 7.81
N GLY A 284 -9.13 -13.00 8.43
CA GLY A 284 -8.84 -14.37 8.83
C GLY A 284 -8.41 -15.30 7.68
N ALA A 285 -8.03 -14.74 6.52
CA ALA A 285 -7.35 -15.51 5.49
C ALA A 285 -5.87 -15.67 5.86
N VAL A 286 -5.33 -16.88 5.69
CA VAL A 286 -3.91 -17.15 5.96
C VAL A 286 -3.06 -16.70 4.77
N PRO A 287 -2.15 -15.73 4.95
CA PRO A 287 -1.29 -15.28 3.87
C PRO A 287 -0.19 -16.29 3.56
N ILE A 288 -0.04 -16.59 2.29
CA ILE A 288 1.07 -17.38 1.73
C ILE A 288 1.64 -16.54 0.59
N VAL A 289 2.77 -15.90 0.84
CA VAL A 289 3.27 -14.81 -0.01
C VAL A 289 4.74 -14.98 -0.34
N ILE A 290 5.19 -14.39 -1.43
CA ILE A 290 6.63 -14.41 -1.77
C ILE A 290 7.43 -13.58 -0.75
N ASN A 291 8.56 -14.15 -0.31
CA ASN A 291 9.47 -13.57 0.69
C ASN A 291 10.28 -12.40 0.13
N LYS A 292 9.59 -11.28 -0.19
CA LYS A 292 10.19 -10.07 -0.76
C LYS A 292 9.55 -8.80 -0.18
N GLY A 293 10.37 -7.77 -0.10
CA GLY A 293 9.94 -6.43 0.29
C GLY A 293 9.23 -6.37 1.65
N GLY A 294 8.18 -5.57 1.73
CA GLY A 294 7.38 -5.34 2.93
C GLY A 294 6.59 -6.56 3.44
N GLN A 295 6.44 -7.63 2.62
CA GLN A 295 5.80 -8.86 3.08
C GLN A 295 6.52 -9.48 4.28
N LYS A 296 7.84 -9.31 4.36
CA LYS A 296 8.71 -9.84 5.43
C LYS A 296 8.41 -9.23 6.81
N GLU A 297 7.89 -8.02 6.83
CA GLU A 297 7.53 -7.33 8.08
C GLU A 297 6.05 -7.52 8.46
N ILE A 298 5.20 -7.94 7.53
CA ILE A 298 3.79 -8.24 7.78
C ILE A 298 3.61 -9.66 8.30
N VAL A 299 4.14 -10.64 7.54
CA VAL A 299 3.95 -12.06 7.81
C VAL A 299 5.07 -12.54 8.73
N ILE A 300 4.71 -12.77 10.00
CA ILE A 300 5.60 -13.29 11.03
C ILE A 300 5.31 -14.77 11.29
N GLU A 301 6.20 -15.44 12.02
CA GLU A 301 6.08 -16.87 12.34
C GLU A 301 4.70 -17.22 12.93
N GLY A 302 4.07 -18.21 12.32
CA GLY A 302 2.76 -18.72 12.70
C GLY A 302 1.58 -17.85 12.27
N SER A 303 1.78 -16.70 11.59
CA SER A 303 0.69 -15.89 11.02
C SER A 303 0.47 -16.12 9.53
N GLY A 304 1.33 -16.88 8.87
CA GLY A 304 1.33 -17.18 7.44
C GLY A 304 2.66 -17.77 7.01
N TYR A 305 2.89 -17.81 5.71
CA TYR A 305 4.14 -18.29 5.14
C TYR A 305 4.78 -17.28 4.19
N LEU A 306 6.08 -17.08 4.36
CA LEU A 306 6.97 -16.42 3.40
C LEU A 306 7.62 -17.51 2.54
N CYS A 307 7.35 -17.53 1.25
CA CYS A 307 7.77 -18.57 0.31
C CYS A 307 8.83 -18.03 -0.65
N ALA A 308 9.77 -18.89 -1.03
CA ALA A 308 10.80 -18.57 -2.00
C ALA A 308 10.24 -18.48 -3.42
N ASP A 309 9.26 -19.34 -3.74
CA ASP A 309 8.70 -19.48 -5.09
C ASP A 309 7.24 -19.95 -5.08
N PRO A 310 6.55 -19.90 -6.24
CA PRO A 310 5.17 -20.36 -6.40
C PRO A 310 4.96 -21.87 -6.12
N ALA A 311 5.96 -22.71 -6.29
CA ALA A 311 5.85 -24.13 -6.00
C ALA A 311 5.78 -24.38 -4.48
N GLU A 312 6.58 -23.65 -3.72
CA GLU A 312 6.50 -23.68 -2.26
C GLU A 312 5.15 -23.14 -1.76
N MET A 313 4.61 -22.07 -2.36
CA MET A 313 3.26 -21.55 -2.05
C MET A 313 2.21 -22.66 -2.21
N ALA A 314 2.21 -23.36 -3.33
CA ALA A 314 1.30 -24.46 -3.60
C ALA A 314 1.45 -25.59 -2.57
N LYS A 315 2.68 -25.99 -2.25
CA LYS A 315 2.99 -27.04 -1.26
C LYS A 315 2.53 -26.67 0.15
N LYS A 316 2.85 -25.45 0.63
CA LYS A 316 2.42 -24.97 1.97
C LYS A 316 0.91 -24.91 2.08
N THR A 317 0.22 -24.44 1.03
CA THR A 317 -1.25 -24.40 0.97
C THR A 317 -1.83 -25.81 1.06
N ALA A 318 -1.32 -26.76 0.26
CA ALA A 318 -1.78 -28.15 0.27
C ALA A 318 -1.57 -28.84 1.62
N THR A 319 -0.49 -28.52 2.33
CA THR A 319 -0.25 -29.00 3.70
C THR A 319 -1.30 -28.48 4.68
N LEU A 320 -1.58 -27.15 4.64
CA LEU A 320 -2.56 -26.53 5.53
C LEU A 320 -4.00 -27.00 5.26
N VAL A 321 -4.33 -27.34 4.02
CA VAL A 321 -5.65 -27.91 3.69
C VAL A 321 -5.89 -29.22 4.44
N LYS A 322 -4.85 -30.02 4.65
CA LYS A 322 -4.92 -31.31 5.37
C LYS A 322 -4.86 -31.15 6.90
N ASP A 323 -4.32 -30.04 7.37
CA ASP A 323 -4.17 -29.74 8.81
C ASP A 323 -5.04 -28.53 9.19
N THR A 324 -6.32 -28.78 9.40
CA THR A 324 -7.32 -27.76 9.75
C THR A 324 -7.06 -27.12 11.11
N SER A 325 -6.41 -27.84 12.04
CA SER A 325 -6.03 -27.29 13.35
C SER A 325 -4.99 -26.21 13.22
N THR A 326 -3.87 -26.50 12.52
CA THR A 326 -2.82 -25.52 12.24
C THR A 326 -3.37 -24.34 11.41
N LEU A 327 -4.22 -24.61 10.42
CA LEU A 327 -4.85 -23.55 9.62
C LEU A 327 -5.67 -22.60 10.52
N SER A 328 -6.47 -23.13 11.45
CA SER A 328 -7.27 -22.32 12.37
C SER A 328 -6.40 -21.46 13.29
N GLN A 329 -5.37 -22.05 13.89
CA GLN A 329 -4.43 -21.33 14.76
C GLN A 329 -3.70 -20.21 14.00
N MET A 330 -3.25 -20.50 12.77
CA MET A 330 -2.56 -19.53 11.92
C MET A 330 -3.49 -18.39 11.51
N SER A 331 -4.76 -18.68 11.20
CA SER A 331 -5.78 -17.66 10.93
C SER A 331 -5.98 -16.72 12.12
N GLN A 332 -6.09 -17.24 13.35
CA GLN A 332 -6.20 -16.41 14.53
C GLN A 332 -4.96 -15.53 14.78
N LYS A 333 -3.77 -16.09 14.59
CA LYS A 333 -2.52 -15.33 14.69
C LYS A 333 -2.44 -14.24 13.59
N ALA A 334 -2.92 -14.52 12.38
CA ALA A 334 -3.00 -13.54 11.29
C ALA A 334 -3.93 -12.37 11.67
N ILE A 335 -5.13 -12.66 12.18
CA ILE A 335 -6.07 -11.62 12.67
C ILE A 335 -5.39 -10.77 13.77
N LYS A 336 -4.77 -11.41 14.77
CA LYS A 336 -4.07 -10.69 15.84
C LYS A 336 -2.94 -9.81 15.29
N ARG A 337 -2.12 -10.34 14.37
CA ARG A 337 -1.01 -9.60 13.76
C ARG A 337 -1.51 -8.38 12.97
N SER A 338 -2.63 -8.49 12.24
CA SER A 338 -3.18 -7.39 11.46
C SER A 338 -3.49 -6.15 12.30
N GLN A 339 -3.82 -6.31 13.60
CA GLN A 339 -4.13 -5.19 14.50
C GLN A 339 -2.95 -4.24 14.69
N SER A 340 -1.71 -4.69 14.49
CA SER A 340 -0.51 -3.83 14.53
C SER A 340 -0.50 -2.77 13.42
N PHE A 341 -1.35 -2.92 12.40
CA PHE A 341 -1.47 -2.04 11.24
C PHE A 341 -2.84 -1.34 11.17
N SER A 342 -3.59 -1.37 12.27
CA SER A 342 -4.93 -0.77 12.34
C SER A 342 -4.88 0.76 12.23
N ILE A 343 -6.01 1.36 11.81
CA ILE A 343 -6.20 2.83 11.84
C ILE A 343 -5.92 3.39 13.24
N SER A 344 -6.30 2.69 14.30
CA SER A 344 -6.04 3.13 15.68
C SER A 344 -4.53 3.23 15.98
N GLN A 345 -3.73 2.25 15.55
CA GLN A 345 -2.27 2.30 15.70
C GLN A 345 -1.65 3.43 14.86
N PHE A 346 -2.18 3.65 13.68
CA PHE A 346 -1.78 4.76 12.83
C PHE A 346 -2.06 6.12 13.50
N ASP A 347 -3.29 6.34 13.99
CA ASP A 347 -3.71 7.59 14.65
C ASP A 347 -2.86 7.87 15.90
N GLN A 348 -2.54 6.84 16.70
CA GLN A 348 -1.69 6.96 17.87
C GLN A 348 -0.26 7.40 17.51
N LYS A 349 0.36 6.74 16.54
CA LYS A 349 1.70 7.10 16.06
C LYS A 349 1.70 8.50 15.41
N MET A 350 0.68 8.81 14.61
CA MET A 350 0.54 10.12 14.00
C MET A 350 0.42 11.24 15.05
N THR A 351 -0.37 11.04 16.09
CA THR A 351 -0.49 12.03 17.19
C THR A 351 0.86 12.29 17.86
N THR A 352 1.68 11.26 18.04
CA THR A 352 3.05 11.40 18.57
C THR A 352 3.95 12.16 17.59
N LEU A 353 3.83 11.87 16.29
CA LEU A 353 4.59 12.56 15.25
C LEU A 353 4.26 14.06 15.16
N LEU A 354 3.01 14.45 15.46
CA LEU A 354 2.54 15.84 15.35
C LEU A 354 2.91 16.72 16.56
N LYS A 355 3.29 16.14 17.68
CA LYS A 355 3.83 16.87 18.84
C LYS A 355 5.24 17.38 18.55
#